data_203eed3483c5fdf2ae18abe977c5e5f2
#
_entry.id   203eed3483c5fdf2ae18abe977c5e5f2
#
_cell.length_a   1.000
_cell.length_b   1.000
_cell.length_c   1.000
_cell.angle_alpha   90.00
_cell.angle_beta   90.00
_cell.angle_gamma   90.00
#
_symmetry.space_group_name_H-M   'P 1'
#
loop_
_entity.id
_entity.type
_entity.pdbx_description
1 polymer ?
#
loop_
_entity_poly.entity_id
_entity_poly.type
_entity_poly.pdbx_seq_one_letter_code
_entity_poly.pdbx_strand_id
1 'polypeptide(L)'
;MAKTILVTGSNGQLGKSLRTLAANDDKNHWVFSSRQDLDITKKESIDAAFAKHLPTHCINCAAFTNVRLAEKQPENATAINVDGVAKLISACKEHSTSLVHLSTDYVFDGQKGNPYTEEDKVNPLNVYGKTKAASEALVLEKGLKGYVVRTSWVYAENHGQNFYRSILAKARAGESLRVVNDQTGTPTSAVELAHYLRRLIQQGPPFGVYHFAGNKIQTWFSFAKDILAEHKLNVELTPIATPKEGLKRPSFSPLISIKPLNNEL
;
A
#
# COMPACT_ATOMS: atom_id res chain seq x y z
N MET A 1 -25.71 -7.96 6.11
CA MET A 1 -25.20 -9.35 6.04
C MET A 1 -23.73 -9.36 6.39
N ALA A 2 -23.25 -10.38 7.09
CA ALA A 2 -21.83 -10.56 7.37
C ALA A 2 -21.06 -10.74 6.04
N LYS A 3 -19.87 -10.13 5.94
CA LYS A 3 -19.01 -10.23 4.77
C LYS A 3 -17.88 -11.23 5.05
N THR A 4 -17.51 -12.04 4.04
CA THR A 4 -16.27 -12.81 4.08
C THR A 4 -15.19 -12.02 3.37
N ILE A 5 -14.15 -11.62 4.08
CA ILE A 5 -13.07 -10.74 3.60
C ILE A 5 -11.77 -11.55 3.53
N LEU A 6 -11.34 -11.86 2.32
CA LEU A 6 -10.06 -12.53 2.06
C LEU A 6 -8.94 -11.48 1.96
N VAL A 7 -7.88 -11.63 2.73
CA VAL A 7 -6.70 -10.75 2.71
C VAL A 7 -5.51 -11.54 2.17
N THR A 8 -5.01 -11.16 0.99
CA THR A 8 -3.78 -11.74 0.44
C THR A 8 -2.54 -11.03 1.02
N GLY A 9 -1.37 -11.66 1.00
CA GLY A 9 -0.15 -11.04 1.51
C GLY A 9 -0.21 -10.71 3.01
N SER A 10 -0.95 -11.50 3.77
CA SER A 10 -1.31 -11.24 5.18
C SER A 10 -0.12 -11.13 6.15
N ASN A 11 1.07 -11.62 5.77
CA ASN A 11 2.29 -11.51 6.57
C ASN A 11 3.01 -10.16 6.40
N GLY A 12 2.58 -9.33 5.42
CA GLY A 12 3.06 -7.96 5.23
C GLY A 12 2.59 -7.01 6.34
N GLN A 13 3.14 -5.79 6.37
CA GLN A 13 2.80 -4.84 7.44
C GLN A 13 1.32 -4.46 7.46
N LEU A 14 0.69 -4.19 6.32
CA LEU A 14 -0.74 -3.91 6.26
C LEU A 14 -1.59 -5.13 6.60
N GLY A 15 -1.22 -6.33 6.10
CA GLY A 15 -1.92 -7.57 6.43
C GLY A 15 -1.93 -7.87 7.93
N LYS A 16 -0.83 -7.60 8.63
CA LYS A 16 -0.75 -7.73 10.09
C LYS A 16 -1.61 -6.70 10.81
N SER A 17 -1.63 -5.44 10.34
CA SER A 17 -2.50 -4.40 10.91
C SER A 17 -3.98 -4.72 10.72
N LEU A 18 -4.36 -5.25 9.54
CA LEU A 18 -5.72 -5.77 9.29
C LEU A 18 -6.06 -6.95 10.21
N ARG A 19 -5.12 -7.85 10.49
CA ARG A 19 -5.34 -8.97 11.42
C ARG A 19 -5.60 -8.48 12.85
N THR A 20 -4.86 -7.48 13.32
CA THR A 20 -5.09 -6.87 14.63
C THR A 20 -6.47 -6.19 14.69
N LEU A 21 -6.86 -5.48 13.63
CA LEU A 21 -8.18 -4.86 13.54
C LEU A 21 -9.30 -5.92 13.53
N ALA A 22 -9.12 -7.01 12.79
CA ALA A 22 -10.10 -8.09 12.65
C ALA A 22 -10.39 -8.82 13.97
N ALA A 23 -9.46 -8.83 14.92
CA ALA A 23 -9.65 -9.43 16.23
C ALA A 23 -10.79 -8.77 17.05
N ASN A 24 -11.20 -7.55 16.68
CA ASN A 24 -12.28 -6.79 17.30
C ASN A 24 -13.45 -6.52 16.31
N ASP A 25 -13.57 -7.31 15.23
CA ASP A 25 -14.63 -7.17 14.23
C ASP A 25 -15.51 -8.43 14.21
N ASP A 26 -16.51 -8.46 15.09
CA ASP A 26 -17.46 -9.57 15.19
C ASP A 26 -18.51 -9.59 14.07
N LYS A 27 -18.55 -8.56 13.22
CA LYS A 27 -19.54 -8.41 12.15
C LYS A 27 -19.16 -9.13 10.87
N ASN A 28 -17.86 -9.37 10.65
CA ASN A 28 -17.34 -9.93 9.40
C ASN A 28 -16.45 -11.16 9.65
N HIS A 29 -16.42 -12.05 8.67
CA HIS A 29 -15.49 -13.18 8.68
C HIS A 29 -14.22 -12.82 7.90
N TRP A 30 -13.08 -12.78 8.61
CA TRP A 30 -11.79 -12.43 8.02
C TRP A 30 -10.93 -13.68 7.76
N VAL A 31 -10.45 -13.82 6.54
CA VAL A 31 -9.54 -14.90 6.11
C VAL A 31 -8.20 -14.27 5.72
N PHE A 32 -7.14 -14.66 6.40
CA PHE A 32 -5.80 -14.13 6.19
C PHE A 32 -4.90 -15.16 5.53
N SER A 33 -4.57 -14.94 4.26
CA SER A 33 -3.72 -15.83 3.46
C SER A 33 -2.32 -15.24 3.26
N SER A 34 -1.32 -15.97 3.72
CA SER A 34 0.08 -15.68 3.40
C SER A 34 0.40 -16.12 1.97
N ARG A 35 1.62 -15.88 1.48
CA ARG A 35 2.05 -16.39 0.18
C ARG A 35 2.04 -17.92 0.11
N GLN A 36 2.24 -18.59 1.23
CA GLN A 36 2.21 -20.06 1.28
C GLN A 36 0.79 -20.60 1.15
N ASP A 37 -0.21 -19.86 1.69
CA ASP A 37 -1.63 -20.23 1.64
C ASP A 37 -2.28 -19.82 0.32
N LEU A 38 -1.89 -18.68 -0.24
CA LEU A 38 -2.39 -18.12 -1.49
C LEU A 38 -1.25 -17.38 -2.21
N ASP A 39 -0.65 -18.02 -3.20
CA ASP A 39 0.30 -17.39 -4.11
C ASP A 39 -0.46 -16.82 -5.32
N ILE A 40 -0.56 -15.50 -5.41
CA ILE A 40 -1.30 -14.80 -6.48
C ILE A 40 -0.68 -15.02 -7.87
N THR A 41 0.57 -15.52 -7.95
CA THR A 41 1.19 -15.86 -9.23
C THR A 41 0.71 -17.19 -9.80
N LYS A 42 -0.01 -18.02 -9.01
CA LYS A 42 -0.50 -19.34 -9.36
C LYS A 42 -2.03 -19.36 -9.39
N LYS A 43 -2.59 -19.63 -10.57
CA LYS A 43 -4.06 -19.67 -10.74
C LYS A 43 -4.70 -20.70 -9.81
N GLU A 44 -4.11 -21.88 -9.72
CA GLU A 44 -4.63 -23.00 -8.92
C GLU A 44 -4.69 -22.65 -7.43
N SER A 45 -3.73 -21.87 -6.94
CA SER A 45 -3.69 -21.40 -5.55
C SER A 45 -4.83 -20.39 -5.27
N ILE A 46 -5.12 -19.51 -6.23
CA ILE A 46 -6.21 -18.57 -6.14
C ILE A 46 -7.55 -19.30 -6.17
N ASP A 47 -7.75 -20.18 -7.15
CA ASP A 47 -8.99 -20.94 -7.33
C ASP A 47 -9.32 -21.77 -6.08
N ALA A 48 -8.34 -22.46 -5.52
CA ALA A 48 -8.51 -23.25 -4.29
C ALA A 48 -8.94 -22.37 -3.09
N ALA A 49 -8.34 -21.19 -2.93
CA ALA A 49 -8.67 -20.27 -1.85
C ALA A 49 -10.09 -19.69 -2.03
N PHE A 50 -10.47 -19.32 -3.26
CA PHE A 50 -11.79 -18.76 -3.54
C PHE A 50 -12.90 -19.82 -3.40
N ALA A 51 -12.69 -21.05 -3.88
CA ALA A 51 -13.62 -22.15 -3.70
C ALA A 51 -13.81 -22.52 -2.21
N LYS A 52 -12.71 -22.49 -1.43
CA LYS A 52 -12.76 -22.83 0.00
C LYS A 52 -13.48 -21.77 0.83
N HIS A 53 -13.21 -20.50 0.57
CA HIS A 53 -13.60 -19.41 1.47
C HIS A 53 -14.79 -18.60 0.97
N LEU A 54 -15.15 -18.68 -0.32
CA LEU A 54 -16.26 -17.97 -0.97
C LEU A 54 -16.29 -16.47 -0.59
N PRO A 55 -15.19 -15.72 -0.79
CA PRO A 55 -15.08 -14.36 -0.29
C PRO A 55 -16.06 -13.43 -1.00
N THR A 56 -16.71 -12.54 -0.24
CA THR A 56 -17.50 -11.43 -0.80
C THR A 56 -16.62 -10.25 -1.18
N HIS A 57 -15.47 -10.12 -0.47
CA HIS A 57 -14.46 -9.08 -0.70
C HIS A 57 -13.06 -9.69 -0.64
N CYS A 58 -12.16 -9.19 -1.47
CA CYS A 58 -10.76 -9.54 -1.44
C CYS A 58 -9.93 -8.26 -1.28
N ILE A 59 -9.10 -8.18 -0.23
CA ILE A 59 -8.11 -7.10 -0.05
C ILE A 59 -6.77 -7.65 -0.53
N ASN A 60 -6.28 -7.14 -1.66
CA ASN A 60 -4.98 -7.54 -2.19
C ASN A 60 -3.85 -6.71 -1.60
N CYS A 61 -3.22 -7.24 -0.54
CA CYS A 61 -1.97 -6.70 0.05
C CYS A 61 -0.71 -7.36 -0.51
N ALA A 62 -0.83 -8.38 -1.35
CA ALA A 62 0.32 -9.03 -1.97
C ALA A 62 0.89 -8.15 -3.09
N ALA A 63 2.17 -7.84 -3.01
CA ALA A 63 2.88 -7.04 -4.01
C ALA A 63 4.41 -7.24 -3.91
N PHE A 64 5.10 -7.03 -5.03
CA PHE A 64 6.53 -6.83 -5.07
C PHE A 64 6.82 -5.35 -4.77
N THR A 65 7.22 -5.03 -3.53
CA THR A 65 7.31 -3.65 -3.03
C THR A 65 8.73 -3.10 -2.94
N ASN A 66 9.76 -3.93 -3.15
CA ASN A 66 11.14 -3.46 -3.13
C ASN A 66 11.46 -2.71 -4.44
N VAL A 67 11.40 -1.38 -4.39
CA VAL A 67 11.55 -0.50 -5.56
C VAL A 67 12.92 -0.67 -6.23
N ARG A 68 14.01 -0.83 -5.45
CA ARG A 68 15.36 -1.05 -6.02
C ARG A 68 15.49 -2.43 -6.67
N LEU A 69 14.89 -3.44 -6.06
CA LEU A 69 14.95 -4.79 -6.60
C LEU A 69 14.05 -4.92 -7.84
N ALA A 70 12.97 -4.14 -7.94
CA ALA A 70 12.12 -4.09 -9.12
C ALA A 70 12.88 -3.63 -10.37
N GLU A 71 13.81 -2.68 -10.25
CA GLU A 71 14.68 -2.28 -11.36
C GLU A 71 15.63 -3.40 -11.82
N LYS A 72 16.05 -4.24 -10.87
CA LYS A 72 16.96 -5.36 -11.16
C LYS A 72 16.22 -6.63 -11.62
N GLN A 73 14.95 -6.74 -11.29
CA GLN A 73 14.12 -7.92 -11.55
C GLN A 73 12.73 -7.49 -12.07
N PRO A 74 12.66 -6.79 -13.21
CA PRO A 74 11.42 -6.26 -13.75
C PRO A 74 10.39 -7.35 -14.07
N GLU A 75 10.84 -8.53 -14.52
CA GLU A 75 9.98 -9.69 -14.80
C GLU A 75 9.30 -10.19 -13.52
N ASN A 76 10.02 -10.30 -12.41
CA ASN A 76 9.46 -10.71 -11.13
C ASN A 76 8.45 -9.67 -10.59
N ALA A 77 8.77 -8.38 -10.75
CA ALA A 77 7.85 -7.31 -10.36
C ALA A 77 6.57 -7.35 -11.21
N THR A 78 6.67 -7.59 -12.52
CA THR A 78 5.54 -7.74 -13.43
C THR A 78 4.72 -8.99 -13.10
N ALA A 79 5.37 -10.13 -12.93
CA ALA A 79 4.69 -11.40 -12.61
C ALA A 79 3.83 -11.31 -11.34
N ILE A 80 4.28 -10.55 -10.32
CA ILE A 80 3.52 -10.39 -9.08
C ILE A 80 2.52 -9.24 -9.19
N ASN A 81 2.98 -8.05 -9.61
CA ASN A 81 2.17 -6.83 -9.54
C ASN A 81 1.18 -6.68 -10.69
N VAL A 82 1.38 -7.36 -11.80
CA VAL A 82 0.50 -7.29 -12.99
C VAL A 82 -0.17 -8.63 -13.24
N ASP A 83 0.61 -9.68 -13.57
CA ASP A 83 0.04 -10.97 -13.97
C ASP A 83 -0.69 -11.67 -12.81
N GLY A 84 -0.13 -11.59 -11.61
CA GLY A 84 -0.78 -12.09 -10.40
C GLY A 84 -2.08 -11.36 -10.08
N VAL A 85 -2.10 -10.04 -10.28
CA VAL A 85 -3.32 -9.24 -10.10
C VAL A 85 -4.36 -9.57 -11.18
N ALA A 86 -3.95 -9.78 -12.45
CA ALA A 86 -4.85 -10.21 -13.51
C ALA A 86 -5.55 -11.55 -13.19
N LYS A 87 -4.80 -12.54 -12.67
CA LYS A 87 -5.37 -13.82 -12.21
C LYS A 87 -6.36 -13.65 -11.06
N LEU A 88 -6.01 -12.78 -10.09
CA LEU A 88 -6.89 -12.47 -8.96
C LEU A 88 -8.19 -11.79 -9.42
N ILE A 89 -8.11 -10.88 -10.41
CA ILE A 89 -9.27 -10.23 -11.03
C ILE A 89 -10.19 -11.26 -11.69
N SER A 90 -9.62 -12.25 -12.39
CA SER A 90 -10.41 -13.32 -13.02
C SER A 90 -11.22 -14.10 -11.98
N ALA A 91 -10.61 -14.50 -10.87
CA ALA A 91 -11.31 -15.17 -9.78
C ALA A 91 -12.36 -14.26 -9.12
N CYS A 92 -12.05 -12.97 -8.93
CA CYS A 92 -13.02 -12.02 -8.39
C CYS A 92 -14.26 -11.86 -9.29
N LYS A 93 -14.08 -11.83 -10.62
CA LYS A 93 -15.19 -11.78 -11.59
C LYS A 93 -16.02 -13.07 -11.53
N GLU A 94 -15.38 -14.24 -11.53
CA GLU A 94 -16.04 -15.56 -11.49
C GLU A 94 -16.89 -15.74 -10.23
N HIS A 95 -16.37 -15.32 -9.07
CA HIS A 95 -17.06 -15.45 -7.78
C HIS A 95 -17.87 -14.22 -7.36
N SER A 96 -18.04 -13.22 -8.24
CA SER A 96 -18.72 -11.96 -7.92
C SER A 96 -18.15 -11.22 -6.70
N THR A 97 -16.87 -11.44 -6.40
CA THR A 97 -16.12 -10.84 -5.28
C THR A 97 -15.71 -9.41 -5.58
N SER A 98 -15.90 -8.48 -4.66
CA SER A 98 -15.37 -7.12 -4.78
C SER A 98 -13.87 -7.11 -4.45
N LEU A 99 -13.05 -6.46 -5.30
CA LEU A 99 -11.60 -6.36 -5.10
C LEU A 99 -11.22 -4.99 -4.55
N VAL A 100 -10.44 -4.97 -3.48
CA VAL A 100 -9.72 -3.78 -2.98
C VAL A 100 -8.24 -3.97 -3.25
N HIS A 101 -7.71 -3.22 -4.22
CA HIS A 101 -6.31 -3.32 -4.64
C HIS A 101 -5.50 -2.13 -4.12
N LEU A 102 -4.44 -2.42 -3.36
CA LEU A 102 -3.53 -1.40 -2.85
C LEU A 102 -2.58 -0.91 -3.95
N SER A 103 -2.52 0.40 -4.12
CA SER A 103 -1.58 1.06 -5.02
C SER A 103 -0.68 2.06 -4.26
N THR A 104 0.01 2.94 -4.95
CA THR A 104 1.11 3.74 -4.42
C THR A 104 1.14 5.14 -5.04
N ASP A 105 1.73 6.09 -4.31
CA ASP A 105 2.12 7.40 -4.83
C ASP A 105 3.18 7.34 -5.94
N TYR A 106 3.92 6.23 -6.07
CA TYR A 106 4.92 6.01 -7.14
C TYR A 106 4.31 5.85 -8.54
N VAL A 107 2.99 5.86 -8.67
CA VAL A 107 2.32 5.98 -9.98
C VAL A 107 2.45 7.39 -10.56
N PHE A 108 2.90 8.37 -9.77
CA PHE A 108 3.10 9.76 -10.17
C PHE A 108 4.59 10.09 -10.36
N ASP A 109 4.88 11.14 -11.16
CA ASP A 109 6.23 11.61 -11.46
C ASP A 109 6.81 12.60 -10.44
N GLY A 110 5.97 13.18 -9.59
CA GLY A 110 6.39 14.14 -8.59
C GLY A 110 6.66 15.55 -9.13
N GLN A 111 6.16 15.90 -10.31
CA GLN A 111 6.43 17.19 -10.97
C GLN A 111 5.28 18.21 -10.83
N LYS A 112 4.14 17.82 -10.28
CA LYS A 112 2.95 18.67 -10.18
C LYS A 112 3.13 19.89 -9.27
N GLY A 113 3.99 19.82 -8.26
CA GLY A 113 4.20 20.90 -7.27
C GLY A 113 3.08 21.07 -6.24
N ASN A 114 1.97 20.37 -6.39
CA ASN A 114 0.82 20.31 -5.48
C ASN A 114 0.48 18.85 -5.18
N PRO A 115 -0.21 18.52 -4.06
CA PRO A 115 -0.64 17.17 -3.77
C PRO A 115 -1.47 16.56 -4.91
N TYR A 116 -1.28 15.26 -5.13
CA TYR A 116 -2.00 14.50 -6.14
C TYR A 116 -3.38 14.06 -5.64
N THR A 117 -4.36 14.15 -6.51
CA THR A 117 -5.73 13.71 -6.31
C THR A 117 -6.04 12.46 -7.14
N GLU A 118 -7.21 11.86 -6.95
CA GLU A 118 -7.66 10.69 -7.71
C GLU A 118 -7.82 10.97 -9.22
N GLU A 119 -7.97 12.24 -9.62
CA GLU A 119 -8.17 12.67 -11.01
C GLU A 119 -6.86 12.92 -11.77
N ASP A 120 -5.75 12.98 -11.05
CA ASP A 120 -4.45 13.22 -11.69
C ASP A 120 -3.99 12.03 -12.53
N LYS A 121 -3.41 12.33 -13.68
CA LYS A 121 -2.85 11.32 -14.59
C LYS A 121 -1.62 10.67 -13.99
N VAL A 122 -1.55 9.35 -14.06
CA VAL A 122 -0.38 8.58 -13.66
C VAL A 122 0.76 8.75 -14.67
N ASN A 123 2.01 8.91 -14.16
CA ASN A 123 3.23 9.00 -14.95
C ASN A 123 4.43 8.44 -14.17
N PRO A 124 4.51 7.11 -13.98
CA PRO A 124 5.48 6.49 -13.10
C PRO A 124 6.91 6.58 -13.64
N LEU A 125 7.88 6.87 -12.75
CA LEU A 125 9.28 7.04 -13.08
C LEU A 125 10.12 5.74 -13.08
N ASN A 126 9.64 4.71 -12.38
CA ASN A 126 10.39 3.48 -12.11
C ASN A 126 9.56 2.22 -12.36
N VAL A 127 10.20 1.06 -12.42
CA VAL A 127 9.56 -0.23 -12.70
C VAL A 127 8.45 -0.54 -11.68
N TYR A 128 8.69 -0.30 -10.39
CA TYR A 128 7.67 -0.52 -9.37
C TYR A 128 6.41 0.31 -9.67
N GLY A 129 6.55 1.61 -9.86
CA GLY A 129 5.44 2.50 -10.19
C GLY A 129 4.72 2.09 -11.48
N LYS A 130 5.48 1.71 -12.52
CA LYS A 130 4.92 1.22 -13.81
C LYS A 130 4.09 -0.05 -13.62
N THR A 131 4.58 -1.03 -12.87
CA THR A 131 3.81 -2.27 -12.60
C THR A 131 2.56 -2.00 -11.76
N LYS A 132 2.62 -1.05 -10.82
CA LYS A 132 1.46 -0.65 -10.02
C LYS A 132 0.42 0.11 -10.87
N ALA A 133 0.85 1.05 -11.72
CA ALA A 133 -0.05 1.73 -12.64
C ALA A 133 -0.72 0.77 -13.64
N ALA A 134 0.02 -0.23 -14.14
CA ALA A 134 -0.53 -1.27 -15.01
C ALA A 134 -1.61 -2.10 -14.28
N SER A 135 -1.37 -2.48 -13.02
CA SER A 135 -2.39 -3.22 -12.24
C SER A 135 -3.62 -2.37 -11.92
N GLU A 136 -3.47 -1.05 -11.68
CA GLU A 136 -4.62 -0.15 -11.54
C GLU A 136 -5.53 -0.17 -12.78
N ALA A 137 -4.92 -0.09 -13.98
CA ALA A 137 -5.68 -0.14 -15.23
C ALA A 137 -6.51 -1.42 -15.35
N LEU A 138 -5.95 -2.58 -15.00
CA LEU A 138 -6.67 -3.86 -14.98
C LEU A 138 -7.84 -3.88 -13.99
N VAL A 139 -7.66 -3.30 -12.79
CA VAL A 139 -8.72 -3.23 -11.76
C VAL A 139 -9.87 -2.32 -12.19
N LEU A 140 -9.57 -1.28 -12.98
CA LEU A 140 -10.56 -0.29 -13.43
C LEU A 140 -11.29 -0.70 -14.72
N GLU A 141 -10.95 -1.85 -15.31
CA GLU A 141 -11.67 -2.39 -16.48
C GLU A 141 -13.13 -2.70 -16.16
N LYS A 142 -13.99 -2.55 -17.17
CA LYS A 142 -15.42 -2.85 -17.03
C LYS A 142 -15.67 -4.30 -16.58
N GLY A 143 -16.67 -4.47 -15.72
CA GLY A 143 -17.12 -5.77 -15.23
C GLY A 143 -16.47 -6.27 -13.95
N LEU A 144 -15.49 -5.53 -13.38
CA LEU A 144 -14.99 -5.80 -12.04
C LEU A 144 -15.61 -4.83 -11.03
N LYS A 145 -16.00 -5.34 -9.88
CA LYS A 145 -16.33 -4.54 -8.68
C LYS A 145 -15.03 -4.20 -7.95
N GLY A 146 -14.31 -3.19 -8.46
CA GLY A 146 -12.92 -2.91 -8.05
C GLY A 146 -12.72 -1.54 -7.43
N TYR A 147 -12.00 -1.52 -6.30
CA TYR A 147 -11.43 -0.33 -5.70
C TYR A 147 -9.92 -0.35 -5.87
N VAL A 148 -9.35 0.76 -6.33
CA VAL A 148 -7.91 1.04 -6.27
C VAL A 148 -7.69 2.02 -5.13
N VAL A 149 -6.92 1.63 -4.12
CA VAL A 149 -6.57 2.53 -3.01
C VAL A 149 -5.10 2.90 -3.12
N ARG A 150 -4.81 4.12 -3.57
CA ARG A 150 -3.46 4.68 -3.59
C ARG A 150 -3.10 5.17 -2.20
N THR A 151 -1.93 4.79 -1.74
CA THR A 151 -1.36 5.19 -0.45
C THR A 151 0.10 5.58 -0.59
N SER A 152 0.71 6.13 0.45
CA SER A 152 2.07 6.67 0.41
C SER A 152 2.81 6.32 1.69
N TRP A 153 4.10 5.93 1.57
CA TRP A 153 5.03 5.77 2.68
C TRP A 153 4.47 4.99 3.88
N VAL A 154 3.81 3.86 3.59
CA VAL A 154 3.16 3.05 4.63
C VAL A 154 4.17 2.51 5.63
N TYR A 155 3.91 2.75 6.91
CA TYR A 155 4.70 2.22 8.02
C TYR A 155 3.82 1.57 9.09
N ALA A 156 4.41 0.64 9.81
CA ALA A 156 3.88 0.10 11.05
C ALA A 156 4.97 0.17 12.13
N GLU A 157 4.62 0.65 13.31
CA GLU A 157 5.57 0.84 14.41
C GLU A 157 6.11 -0.48 14.95
N ASN A 158 5.24 -1.48 15.08
CA ASN A 158 5.53 -2.71 15.80
C ASN A 158 5.92 -3.89 14.90
N HIS A 159 5.79 -3.79 13.56
CA HIS A 159 6.08 -4.91 12.66
C HIS A 159 6.46 -4.48 11.24
N GLY A 160 6.97 -5.43 10.47
CA GLY A 160 7.42 -5.19 9.10
C GLY A 160 8.78 -4.50 9.01
N GLN A 161 9.31 -4.42 7.80
CA GLN A 161 10.48 -3.63 7.46
C GLN A 161 10.01 -2.31 6.82
N ASN A 162 10.27 -1.18 7.47
CA ASN A 162 9.87 0.13 7.00
C ASN A 162 10.82 1.20 7.50
N PHE A 163 10.65 2.42 7.00
CA PHE A 163 11.50 3.56 7.34
C PHE A 163 11.43 3.88 8.83
N TYR A 164 10.25 3.97 9.44
CA TYR A 164 10.05 4.27 10.85
C TYR A 164 10.90 3.36 11.75
N ARG A 165 10.76 2.06 11.57
CA ARG A 165 11.50 1.07 12.37
C ARG A 165 13.00 1.08 12.10
N SER A 166 13.41 1.37 10.86
CA SER A 166 14.82 1.48 10.51
C SER A 166 15.48 2.68 11.22
N ILE A 167 14.83 3.85 11.23
CA ILE A 167 15.29 5.02 11.97
C ILE A 167 15.37 4.73 13.46
N LEU A 168 14.30 4.17 14.03
CA LEU A 168 14.22 3.85 15.44
C LEU A 168 15.30 2.87 15.90
N ALA A 169 15.54 1.80 15.12
CA ALA A 169 16.56 0.80 15.44
C ALA A 169 17.97 1.41 15.45
N LYS A 170 18.33 2.19 14.42
CA LYS A 170 19.61 2.84 14.31
C LYS A 170 19.83 3.88 15.43
N ALA A 171 18.81 4.69 15.69
CA ALA A 171 18.88 5.70 16.76
C ALA A 171 19.06 5.08 18.16
N ARG A 172 18.37 3.96 18.43
CA ARG A 172 18.55 3.20 19.68
C ARG A 172 19.95 2.57 19.80
N ALA A 173 20.58 2.26 18.68
CA ALA A 173 21.97 1.80 18.63
C ALA A 173 22.99 2.95 18.74
N GLY A 174 22.55 4.23 18.85
CA GLY A 174 23.42 5.39 18.92
C GLY A 174 24.07 5.78 17.59
N GLU A 175 23.57 5.25 16.46
CA GLU A 175 24.12 5.54 15.15
C GLU A 175 23.72 6.96 14.68
N SER A 176 24.67 7.69 14.06
CA SER A 176 24.34 8.90 13.31
C SER A 176 23.50 8.58 12.08
N LEU A 177 22.54 9.44 11.75
CA LEU A 177 21.58 9.24 10.69
C LEU A 177 21.80 10.25 9.56
N ARG A 178 21.84 9.76 8.31
CA ARG A 178 21.87 10.60 7.11
C ARG A 178 20.60 10.33 6.33
N VAL A 179 19.72 11.33 6.21
CA VAL A 179 18.37 11.14 5.66
C VAL A 179 18.07 12.15 4.57
N VAL A 180 17.46 11.66 3.49
CA VAL A 180 17.06 12.46 2.32
C VAL A 180 16.06 13.54 2.70
N ASN A 181 16.30 14.79 2.25
CA ASN A 181 15.47 15.96 2.57
C ASN A 181 14.84 16.65 1.33
N ASP A 182 15.03 16.10 0.15
CA ASP A 182 14.51 16.60 -1.13
C ASP A 182 13.44 15.69 -1.76
N GLN A 183 12.90 14.76 -0.97
CA GLN A 183 11.73 13.96 -1.33
C GLN A 183 10.63 14.24 -0.31
N THR A 184 9.46 14.66 -0.81
CA THR A 184 8.29 15.02 0.00
C THR A 184 7.13 14.08 -0.29
N GLY A 185 6.49 13.57 0.75
CA GLY A 185 5.36 12.64 0.68
C GLY A 185 4.47 12.74 1.93
N THR A 186 3.65 11.74 2.12
CA THR A 186 2.73 11.64 3.26
C THR A 186 2.91 10.28 3.95
N PRO A 187 3.69 10.20 5.06
CA PRO A 187 3.79 8.97 5.84
C PRO A 187 2.40 8.51 6.30
N THR A 188 2.11 7.23 6.11
CA THR A 188 0.79 6.66 6.36
C THR A 188 0.89 5.50 7.34
N SER A 189 0.18 5.58 8.47
CA SER A 189 0.07 4.48 9.42
C SER A 189 -0.67 3.29 8.79
N ALA A 190 -0.09 2.10 8.86
CA ALA A 190 -0.74 0.86 8.41
C ALA A 190 -1.99 0.53 9.23
N VAL A 191 -2.07 1.00 10.48
CA VAL A 191 -3.26 0.85 11.33
C VAL A 191 -4.38 1.75 10.82
N GLU A 192 -4.10 3.03 10.53
CA GLU A 192 -5.10 3.95 9.98
C GLU A 192 -5.58 3.51 8.59
N LEU A 193 -4.65 3.03 7.74
CA LEU A 193 -5.01 2.45 6.45
C LEU A 193 -5.90 1.22 6.61
N ALA A 194 -5.64 0.34 7.58
CA ALA A 194 -6.49 -0.82 7.85
C ALA A 194 -7.91 -0.40 8.26
N HIS A 195 -8.05 0.61 9.12
CA HIS A 195 -9.35 1.19 9.48
C HIS A 195 -10.06 1.80 8.27
N TYR A 196 -9.33 2.52 7.43
CA TYR A 196 -9.88 3.07 6.18
C TYR A 196 -10.42 1.99 5.25
N LEU A 197 -9.66 0.91 5.02
CA LEU A 197 -10.08 -0.20 4.15
C LEU A 197 -11.33 -0.91 4.69
N ARG A 198 -11.44 -1.09 6.01
CA ARG A 198 -12.65 -1.61 6.63
C ARG A 198 -13.85 -0.69 6.36
N ARG A 199 -13.71 0.63 6.56
CA ARG A 199 -14.77 1.60 6.26
C ARG A 199 -15.15 1.59 4.79
N LEU A 200 -14.18 1.56 3.86
CA LEU A 200 -14.42 1.46 2.43
C LEU A 200 -15.33 0.27 2.09
N ILE A 201 -15.02 -0.91 2.64
CA ILE A 201 -15.82 -2.11 2.45
C ILE A 201 -17.21 -1.99 3.09
N GLN A 202 -17.31 -1.36 4.26
CA GLN A 202 -18.57 -1.22 4.99
C GLN A 202 -19.52 -0.25 4.31
N GLN A 203 -19.02 0.91 3.88
CA GLN A 203 -19.81 1.96 3.24
C GLN A 203 -20.16 1.63 1.77
N GLY A 204 -19.30 0.88 1.08
CA GLY A 204 -19.51 0.46 -0.30
C GLY A 204 -19.72 1.63 -1.27
N PRO A 205 -18.85 2.66 -1.28
CA PRO A 205 -18.98 3.78 -2.19
C PRO A 205 -18.83 3.31 -3.65
N PRO A 206 -19.07 4.16 -4.67
CA PRO A 206 -18.86 3.79 -6.07
C PRO A 206 -17.46 3.21 -6.31
N PHE A 207 -17.36 2.14 -7.11
CA PHE A 207 -16.08 1.55 -7.48
C PHE A 207 -15.19 2.56 -8.22
N GLY A 208 -13.88 2.44 -8.09
CA GLY A 208 -12.92 3.33 -8.73
C GLY A 208 -11.68 3.61 -7.89
N VAL A 209 -11.02 4.73 -8.17
CA VAL A 209 -9.79 5.16 -7.49
C VAL A 209 -10.13 5.99 -6.26
N TYR A 210 -9.39 5.71 -5.18
CA TYR A 210 -9.43 6.39 -3.89
C TYR A 210 -8.02 6.66 -3.40
N HIS A 211 -7.82 7.77 -2.72
CA HIS A 211 -6.57 8.06 -2.01
C HIS A 211 -6.77 7.94 -0.50
N PHE A 212 -5.82 7.30 0.15
CA PHE A 212 -5.68 7.36 1.60
C PHE A 212 -4.20 7.47 1.98
N ALA A 213 -3.86 8.59 2.60
CA ALA A 213 -2.52 8.87 3.10
C ALA A 213 -2.60 9.63 4.43
N GLY A 214 -1.48 9.70 5.14
CA GLY A 214 -1.42 10.46 6.38
C GLY A 214 -1.68 11.95 6.17
N ASN A 215 -1.94 12.68 7.25
CA ASN A 215 -2.34 14.09 7.20
C ASN A 215 -1.15 15.06 7.09
N LYS A 216 0.07 14.59 7.32
CA LYS A 216 1.26 15.46 7.38
C LYS A 216 2.10 15.30 6.12
N ILE A 217 2.16 16.36 5.32
CA ILE A 217 3.08 16.46 4.18
C ILE A 217 4.47 16.80 4.73
N GLN A 218 5.46 15.96 4.44
CA GLN A 218 6.81 16.16 4.97
C GLN A 218 7.87 15.41 4.18
N THR A 219 9.15 15.76 4.41
CA THR A 219 10.29 15.03 3.84
C THR A 219 10.63 13.81 4.68
N TRP A 220 11.42 12.87 4.13
CA TRP A 220 11.98 11.77 4.93
C TRP A 220 12.78 12.25 6.13
N PHE A 221 13.53 13.36 5.96
CA PHE A 221 14.29 13.98 7.03
C PHE A 221 13.37 14.48 8.14
N SER A 222 12.32 15.24 7.81
CA SER A 222 11.35 15.72 8.78
C SER A 222 10.64 14.57 9.50
N PHE A 223 10.30 13.49 8.77
CA PHE A 223 9.71 12.31 9.38
C PHE A 223 10.66 11.61 10.34
N ALA A 224 11.95 11.49 9.99
CA ALA A 224 12.96 10.97 10.92
C ALA A 224 13.07 11.82 12.19
N LYS A 225 13.02 13.17 12.06
CA LYS A 225 13.03 14.10 13.18
C LYS A 225 11.82 13.88 14.11
N ASP A 226 10.64 13.70 13.54
CA ASP A 226 9.43 13.42 14.32
C ASP A 226 9.55 12.09 15.10
N ILE A 227 10.06 11.03 14.47
CA ILE A 227 10.29 9.72 15.11
C ILE A 227 11.27 9.86 16.30
N LEU A 228 12.36 10.59 16.11
CA LEU A 228 13.33 10.82 17.19
C LEU A 228 12.72 11.59 18.36
N ALA A 229 11.93 12.62 18.06
CA ALA A 229 11.26 13.44 19.08
C ALA A 229 10.23 12.62 19.88
N GLU A 230 9.40 11.83 19.19
CA GLU A 230 8.39 10.94 19.79
C GLU A 230 9.02 9.96 20.80
N HIS A 231 10.18 9.40 20.45
CA HIS A 231 10.89 8.43 21.28
C HIS A 231 11.95 9.05 22.22
N LYS A 232 12.06 10.39 22.25
CA LYS A 232 13.04 11.13 23.08
C LYS A 232 14.48 10.66 22.84
N LEU A 233 14.81 10.32 21.58
CA LEU A 233 16.14 9.90 21.18
C LEU A 233 16.93 11.09 20.64
N ASN A 234 18.16 11.21 21.09
CA ASN A 234 19.08 12.27 20.67
C ASN A 234 20.31 11.66 19.99
N VAL A 235 20.30 11.63 18.67
CA VAL A 235 21.41 11.21 17.82
C VAL A 235 21.63 12.24 16.74
N GLU A 236 22.84 12.29 16.17
CA GLU A 236 23.12 13.16 15.05
C GLU A 236 22.22 12.82 13.85
N LEU A 237 21.48 13.80 13.33
CA LEU A 237 20.61 13.68 12.19
C LEU A 237 20.99 14.71 11.12
N THR A 238 21.58 14.24 10.02
CA THR A 238 22.10 15.08 8.92
C THR A 238 21.20 14.96 7.68
N PRO A 239 20.70 16.08 7.11
CA PRO A 239 19.99 16.06 5.85
C PRO A 239 20.95 15.81 4.68
N ILE A 240 20.50 15.00 3.72
CA ILE A 240 21.24 14.76 2.48
C ILE A 240 20.33 14.94 1.27
N ALA A 241 20.92 15.25 0.12
CA ALA A 241 20.21 15.22 -1.16
C ALA A 241 20.06 13.78 -1.68
N THR A 242 19.05 13.55 -2.48
CA THR A 242 18.89 12.29 -3.24
C THR A 242 20.12 12.10 -4.16
N PRO A 243 20.76 10.92 -4.17
CA PRO A 243 21.84 10.65 -5.09
C PRO A 243 21.37 10.85 -6.55
N LYS A 244 22.16 11.60 -7.33
CA LYS A 244 21.83 11.92 -8.73
C LYS A 244 21.78 10.69 -9.64
N GLU A 245 22.62 9.70 -9.32
CA GLU A 245 22.69 8.45 -10.06
C GLU A 245 21.85 7.37 -9.38
N GLY A 246 21.12 6.59 -10.17
CA GLY A 246 20.38 5.42 -9.69
C GLY A 246 18.86 5.52 -9.85
N LEU A 247 18.15 4.96 -8.91
CA LEU A 247 16.70 4.80 -8.94
C LEU A 247 15.98 6.16 -8.91
N LYS A 248 15.22 6.47 -9.96
CA LYS A 248 14.37 7.65 -10.02
C LYS A 248 13.16 7.49 -9.08
N ARG A 249 12.93 8.51 -8.28
CA ARG A 249 11.78 8.59 -7.36
C ARG A 249 11.08 9.93 -7.53
N PRO A 250 9.77 10.02 -7.33
CA PRO A 250 9.10 11.31 -7.30
C PRO A 250 9.69 12.18 -6.18
N SER A 251 10.03 13.43 -6.52
CA SER A 251 10.52 14.41 -5.54
C SER A 251 9.40 14.98 -4.67
N PHE A 252 8.17 15.02 -5.21
CA PHE A 252 7.00 15.52 -4.52
C PHE A 252 5.78 14.65 -4.85
N SER A 253 5.39 13.74 -3.93
CA SER A 253 4.27 12.81 -4.17
C SER A 253 3.20 12.76 -3.07
N PRO A 254 2.92 13.87 -2.33
CA PRO A 254 1.83 13.85 -1.38
C PRO A 254 0.50 13.52 -2.04
N LEU A 255 -0.31 12.71 -1.37
CA LEU A 255 -1.67 12.36 -1.80
C LEU A 255 -2.70 13.09 -0.93
N ILE A 256 -3.74 13.60 -1.57
CA ILE A 256 -4.98 14.04 -0.91
C ILE A 256 -6.17 13.36 -1.58
N SER A 257 -7.26 13.18 -0.84
CA SER A 257 -8.50 12.64 -1.40
C SER A 257 -9.52 13.73 -1.65
N ILE A 258 -10.12 13.71 -2.84
CA ILE A 258 -11.33 14.49 -3.18
C ILE A 258 -12.60 13.63 -3.06
N LYS A 259 -12.45 12.37 -2.60
CA LYS A 259 -13.54 11.41 -2.37
C LYS A 259 -13.47 10.88 -0.93
N PRO A 260 -13.60 11.75 0.10
CA PRO A 260 -13.51 11.30 1.48
C PRO A 260 -14.65 10.33 1.80
N LEU A 261 -14.32 9.28 2.56
CA LEU A 261 -15.33 8.43 3.17
C LEU A 261 -15.93 9.15 4.39
N ASN A 262 -17.20 8.90 4.68
CA ASN A 262 -17.83 9.43 5.89
C ASN A 262 -17.10 8.89 7.13
N ASN A 263 -16.88 9.78 8.11
CA ASN A 263 -16.22 9.39 9.38
C ASN A 263 -17.17 8.69 10.37
N GLU A 264 -18.49 8.72 10.11
CA GLU A 264 -19.52 8.11 10.96
C GLU A 264 -19.70 6.62 10.61
N LEU A 265 -19.45 5.78 11.61
CA LEU A 265 -19.94 4.41 11.72
C LEU A 265 -20.42 4.21 13.15
#